data_ae5c77b852ab36605a56ddd9d6b4738d
#
_entry.id   ae5c77b852ab36605a56ddd9d6b4738d
#
_cell.length_a   1.000
_cell.length_b   1.000
_cell.length_c   1.000
_cell.angle_alpha   90.00
_cell.angle_beta   90.00
_cell.angle_gamma   90.00
#
_symmetry.space_group_name_H-M   'P 1'
#
loop_
_entity.id
_entity.type
_entity.pdbx_description
1 polymer ?
#
loop_
_entity_poly.entity_id
_entity_poly.type
_entity_poly.pdbx_seq_one_letter_code
_entity_poly.pdbx_strand_id
1 'polypeptide(L)'
;MVRENGTVTSTRPDLRRLLGQPAYRRLWLARTISQIGDVAQFTTLALLLVALTGSGLGVSGAVLAEIAPVLLLAPLAGSLVDRLPRVRVMVTADLARVLLAGALAVWHDSAPIAYALAFGLSCGQVFFSPAAQSLLPSLVNDDELVAANSGIWTAAVTAQILIAPVAALLAVNVGVGPAFAVNAVSFAFSAAALRGLREPARTQPVHVTSPFAHAREGLAALAAQPLLKALAAGQFLAALSAGATSALLVVLARDRLGGGSSFGLLVAAIGAGAALGPLLLSRRLTDPRRPLFVFGPYAVRGVVDLVLAVATSLPLAAGALAVYGLSTSTGNVTFASLIQSRVPQDLRGRAFAGFDMLWQSGRLLSLLGGGLLADAVGIRAVYLLGGLLLLTAAAVGSLAARATAPSNDQTGPTATSGGVIHP
;
A
#
# COMPACT_ATOMS: atom_id res chain seq x y z
N MET A 1 29.78 -14.52 -45.24
CA MET A 1 30.36 -13.65 -44.20
C MET A 1 29.67 -12.30 -44.32
N VAL A 2 28.45 -12.15 -43.69
CA VAL A 2 27.69 -10.89 -43.64
C VAL A 2 27.30 -10.75 -42.18
N ARG A 3 27.85 -9.74 -41.49
CA ARG A 3 27.49 -9.35 -40.13
C ARG A 3 26.26 -8.43 -40.25
N GLU A 4 25.09 -8.88 -39.87
CA GLU A 4 23.95 -7.99 -39.59
C GLU A 4 24.14 -7.39 -38.19
N ASN A 5 24.45 -6.10 -38.15
CA ASN A 5 24.38 -5.26 -36.95
C ASN A 5 22.91 -4.95 -36.64
N GLY A 6 22.27 -5.86 -35.94
CA GLY A 6 20.97 -5.57 -35.32
C GLY A 6 21.18 -4.70 -34.09
N THR A 7 21.16 -3.39 -34.23
CA THR A 7 20.94 -2.46 -33.12
C THR A 7 19.55 -2.69 -32.55
N VAL A 8 19.47 -3.48 -31.48
CA VAL A 8 18.27 -3.57 -30.65
C VAL A 8 18.12 -2.19 -29.97
N THR A 9 17.38 -1.31 -30.62
CA THR A 9 16.87 -0.10 -29.98
C THR A 9 15.88 -0.55 -28.91
N SER A 10 16.34 -0.69 -27.69
CA SER A 10 15.46 -0.86 -26.52
C SER A 10 14.70 0.44 -26.33
N THR A 11 13.65 0.64 -27.10
CA THR A 11 12.66 1.67 -26.80
C THR A 11 12.05 1.33 -25.47
N ARG A 12 12.41 2.11 -24.42
CA ARG A 12 11.77 1.98 -23.09
C ARG A 12 10.26 1.98 -23.31
N PRO A 13 9.53 0.98 -22.78
CA PRO A 13 8.09 0.92 -22.96
C PRO A 13 7.45 2.20 -22.44
N ASP A 14 6.84 2.98 -23.34
CA ASP A 14 6.21 4.27 -23.02
C ASP A 14 4.76 4.04 -22.64
N LEU A 15 4.33 4.60 -21.51
CA LEU A 15 2.94 4.55 -21.04
C LEU A 15 1.95 5.05 -22.12
N ARG A 16 2.35 6.02 -22.96
CA ARG A 16 1.54 6.51 -24.06
C ARG A 16 1.25 5.41 -25.09
N ARG A 17 2.22 4.58 -25.41
CA ARG A 17 2.05 3.43 -26.30
C ARG A 17 1.08 2.41 -25.72
N LEU A 18 1.20 2.12 -24.41
CA LEU A 18 0.30 1.22 -23.69
C LEU A 18 -1.14 1.73 -23.67
N LEU A 19 -1.35 3.02 -23.43
CA LEU A 19 -2.67 3.64 -23.49
C LEU A 19 -3.28 3.65 -24.93
N GLY A 20 -2.46 3.47 -25.96
CA GLY A 20 -2.91 3.20 -27.34
C GLY A 20 -3.53 1.81 -27.50
N GLN A 21 -3.19 0.83 -26.64
CA GLN A 21 -3.74 -0.51 -26.69
C GLN A 21 -5.14 -0.54 -26.05
N PRO A 22 -6.22 -0.88 -26.78
CA PRO A 22 -7.59 -0.75 -26.27
C PRO A 22 -7.86 -1.58 -25.01
N ALA A 23 -7.29 -2.78 -24.93
CA ALA A 23 -7.48 -3.68 -23.79
C ALA A 23 -6.85 -3.12 -22.51
N TYR A 24 -5.57 -2.71 -22.55
CA TYR A 24 -4.90 -2.10 -21.42
C TYR A 24 -5.58 -0.77 -21.02
N ARG A 25 -5.91 0.08 -21.99
CA ARG A 25 -6.57 1.36 -21.72
C ARG A 25 -7.89 1.19 -20.97
N ARG A 26 -8.72 0.20 -21.31
CA ARG A 26 -9.96 -0.08 -20.59
C ARG A 26 -9.72 -0.51 -19.15
N LEU A 27 -8.77 -1.40 -18.91
CA LEU A 27 -8.39 -1.82 -17.56
C LEU A 27 -7.81 -0.65 -16.76
N TRP A 28 -6.94 0.14 -17.39
CA TRP A 28 -6.34 1.32 -16.75
C TRP A 28 -7.40 2.36 -16.38
N LEU A 29 -8.33 2.69 -17.29
CA LEU A 29 -9.43 3.61 -17.02
C LEU A 29 -10.34 3.09 -15.90
N ALA A 30 -10.74 1.84 -15.95
CA ALA A 30 -11.57 1.23 -14.91
C ALA A 30 -10.92 1.36 -13.54
N ARG A 31 -9.65 0.97 -13.41
CA ARG A 31 -8.91 1.05 -12.16
C ARG A 31 -8.69 2.48 -11.69
N THR A 32 -8.34 3.40 -12.59
CA THR A 32 -8.10 4.81 -12.25
C THR A 32 -9.37 5.49 -11.76
N ILE A 33 -10.49 5.30 -12.46
CA ILE A 33 -11.77 5.91 -12.09
C ILE A 33 -12.29 5.32 -10.78
N SER A 34 -12.21 4.00 -10.60
CA SER A 34 -12.54 3.36 -9.32
C SER A 34 -11.66 3.89 -8.19
N GLN A 35 -10.36 4.06 -8.40
CA GLN A 35 -9.43 4.59 -7.40
C GLN A 35 -9.77 6.04 -6.98
N ILE A 36 -10.21 6.87 -7.92
CA ILE A 36 -10.70 8.23 -7.62
C ILE A 36 -11.88 8.16 -6.64
N GLY A 37 -12.84 7.28 -6.92
CA GLY A 37 -14.00 7.06 -6.05
C GLY A 37 -13.61 6.49 -4.68
N ASP A 38 -12.71 5.51 -4.66
CA ASP A 38 -12.23 4.88 -3.41
C ASP A 38 -11.53 5.91 -2.49
N VAL A 39 -10.71 6.82 -3.04
CA VAL A 39 -10.07 7.90 -2.28
C VAL A 39 -11.12 8.86 -1.72
N ALA A 40 -12.11 9.23 -2.52
CA ALA A 40 -13.21 10.09 -2.08
C ALA A 40 -14.00 9.42 -0.95
N GLN A 41 -14.34 8.14 -1.11
CA GLN A 41 -15.05 7.37 -0.10
C GLN A 41 -14.26 7.25 1.21
N PHE A 42 -12.99 6.83 1.15
CA PHE A 42 -12.14 6.69 2.35
C PHE A 42 -12.11 8.01 3.15
N THR A 43 -11.86 9.13 2.45
CA THR A 43 -11.80 10.46 3.07
C THR A 43 -13.11 10.84 3.70
N THR A 44 -14.22 10.65 2.98
CA THR A 44 -15.58 11.01 3.44
C THR A 44 -16.05 10.12 4.57
N LEU A 45 -15.79 8.80 4.51
CA LEU A 45 -16.18 7.84 5.55
C LEU A 45 -15.47 8.13 6.89
N ALA A 46 -14.18 8.49 6.83
CA ALA A 46 -13.42 8.87 8.01
C ALA A 46 -14.04 10.14 8.68
N LEU A 47 -14.38 11.15 7.88
CA LEU A 47 -15.03 12.36 8.37
C LEU A 47 -16.44 12.07 8.93
N LEU A 48 -17.23 11.27 8.23
CA LEU A 48 -18.55 10.85 8.67
C LEU A 48 -18.49 10.15 10.03
N LEU A 49 -17.62 9.16 10.18
CA LEU A 49 -17.58 8.36 11.40
C LEU A 49 -17.00 9.13 12.59
N VAL A 50 -16.07 10.07 12.36
CA VAL A 50 -15.67 10.98 13.44
C VAL A 50 -16.81 11.90 13.86
N ALA A 51 -17.67 12.31 12.94
CA ALA A 51 -18.83 13.14 13.26
C ALA A 51 -19.93 12.36 13.99
N LEU A 52 -20.21 11.11 13.57
CA LEU A 52 -21.26 10.28 14.17
C LEU A 52 -20.88 9.70 15.53
N THR A 53 -19.62 9.33 15.73
CA THR A 53 -19.19 8.59 16.93
C THR A 53 -18.45 9.48 17.94
N GLY A 54 -17.81 10.55 17.50
CA GLY A 54 -16.95 11.39 18.32
C GLY A 54 -15.72 10.67 18.89
N SER A 55 -15.48 9.42 18.51
CA SER A 55 -14.59 8.45 19.15
C SER A 55 -13.49 7.96 18.19
N GLY A 56 -12.29 7.83 18.70
CA GLY A 56 -11.17 7.22 17.96
C GLY A 56 -11.42 5.74 17.64
N LEU A 57 -12.08 5.02 18.56
CA LEU A 57 -12.50 3.64 18.34
C LEU A 57 -13.53 3.54 17.20
N GLY A 58 -14.46 4.50 17.14
CA GLY A 58 -15.43 4.58 16.05
C GLY A 58 -14.77 4.76 14.69
N VAL A 59 -13.78 5.63 14.57
CA VAL A 59 -13.01 5.80 13.33
C VAL A 59 -12.17 4.55 12.99
N SER A 60 -11.52 3.95 14.00
CA SER A 60 -10.78 2.70 13.82
C SER A 60 -11.68 1.56 13.35
N GLY A 61 -12.95 1.55 13.80
CA GLY A 61 -13.98 0.61 13.36
C GLY A 61 -14.24 0.65 11.84
N ALA A 62 -14.14 1.84 11.19
CA ALA A 62 -14.23 1.95 9.74
C ALA A 62 -13.15 1.16 9.02
N VAL A 63 -11.92 1.38 9.45
CA VAL A 63 -10.76 0.70 8.86
C VAL A 63 -10.82 -0.80 9.15
N LEU A 64 -11.32 -1.20 10.32
CA LEU A 64 -11.57 -2.61 10.64
C LEU A 64 -12.63 -3.22 9.70
N ALA A 65 -13.73 -2.50 9.44
CA ALA A 65 -14.76 -2.93 8.50
C ALA A 65 -14.22 -3.10 7.07
N GLU A 66 -13.21 -2.32 6.68
CA GLU A 66 -12.54 -2.45 5.39
C GLU A 66 -11.52 -3.61 5.36
N ILE A 67 -10.81 -3.87 6.46
CA ILE A 67 -9.78 -4.92 6.52
C ILE A 67 -10.39 -6.31 6.75
N ALA A 68 -11.44 -6.42 7.54
CA ALA A 68 -12.03 -7.70 7.90
C ALA A 68 -12.43 -8.57 6.69
N PRO A 69 -13.07 -8.04 5.63
CA PRO A 69 -13.34 -8.82 4.42
C PRO A 69 -12.07 -9.34 3.74
N VAL A 70 -10.99 -8.56 3.74
CA VAL A 70 -9.71 -8.99 3.15
C VAL A 70 -9.18 -10.22 3.88
N LEU A 71 -9.18 -10.18 5.22
CA LEU A 71 -8.70 -11.31 6.03
C LEU A 71 -9.59 -12.55 5.90
N LEU A 72 -10.91 -12.36 5.85
CA LEU A 72 -11.88 -13.46 5.83
C LEU A 72 -12.05 -14.06 4.44
N LEU A 73 -12.08 -13.23 3.39
CA LEU A 73 -12.51 -13.64 2.06
C LEU A 73 -11.38 -13.75 1.04
N ALA A 74 -10.14 -13.26 1.32
CA ALA A 74 -9.04 -13.32 0.36
C ALA A 74 -8.75 -14.75 -0.16
N PRO A 75 -8.76 -15.82 0.68
CA PRO A 75 -8.56 -17.17 0.18
C PRO A 75 -9.67 -17.64 -0.77
N LEU A 76 -10.92 -17.27 -0.46
CA LEU A 76 -12.08 -17.57 -1.31
C LEU A 76 -12.03 -16.78 -2.62
N ALA A 77 -11.69 -15.50 -2.54
CA ALA A 77 -11.59 -14.62 -3.70
C ALA A 77 -10.53 -15.12 -4.69
N GLY A 78 -9.34 -15.49 -4.20
CA GLY A 78 -8.29 -16.09 -5.03
C GLY A 78 -8.79 -17.32 -5.78
N SER A 79 -9.37 -18.30 -5.05
CA SER A 79 -9.88 -19.54 -5.64
C SER A 79 -11.02 -19.33 -6.64
N LEU A 80 -11.88 -18.34 -6.40
CA LEU A 80 -13.00 -18.01 -7.28
C LEU A 80 -12.53 -17.30 -8.56
N VAL A 81 -11.60 -16.34 -8.42
CA VAL A 81 -10.98 -15.63 -9.53
C VAL A 81 -10.22 -16.59 -10.45
N ASP A 82 -9.62 -17.65 -9.90
CA ASP A 82 -8.94 -18.67 -10.67
C ASP A 82 -9.89 -19.54 -11.51
N ARG A 83 -11.14 -19.67 -11.11
CA ARG A 83 -12.16 -20.51 -11.77
C ARG A 83 -13.07 -19.74 -12.71
N LEU A 84 -13.36 -18.48 -12.42
CA LEU A 84 -14.32 -17.66 -13.16
C LEU A 84 -13.62 -16.72 -14.16
N PRO A 85 -14.33 -16.26 -15.20
CA PRO A 85 -13.84 -15.21 -16.08
C PRO A 85 -13.57 -13.93 -15.29
N ARG A 86 -12.30 -13.46 -15.30
CA ARG A 86 -11.82 -12.33 -14.47
C ARG A 86 -12.60 -11.04 -14.72
N VAL A 87 -12.89 -10.75 -15.99
CA VAL A 87 -13.69 -9.57 -16.39
C VAL A 87 -15.11 -9.64 -15.80
N ARG A 88 -15.74 -10.82 -15.78
CA ARG A 88 -17.08 -10.98 -15.17
C ARG A 88 -17.01 -10.75 -13.66
N VAL A 89 -16.00 -11.30 -12.98
CA VAL A 89 -15.79 -11.09 -11.54
C VAL A 89 -15.63 -9.59 -11.24
N MET A 90 -14.82 -8.87 -12.02
CA MET A 90 -14.61 -7.44 -11.85
C MET A 90 -15.91 -6.64 -12.08
N VAL A 91 -16.64 -6.92 -13.13
CA VAL A 91 -17.91 -6.22 -13.44
C VAL A 91 -18.97 -6.48 -12.37
N THR A 92 -19.14 -7.72 -11.94
CA THR A 92 -20.12 -8.05 -10.86
C THR A 92 -19.75 -7.42 -9.54
N ALA A 93 -18.44 -7.39 -9.18
CA ALA A 93 -17.96 -6.70 -7.99
C ALA A 93 -18.23 -5.19 -8.06
N ASP A 94 -17.97 -4.55 -9.21
CA ASP A 94 -18.26 -3.13 -9.38
C ASP A 94 -19.76 -2.83 -9.32
N LEU A 95 -20.62 -3.64 -9.94
CA LEU A 95 -22.07 -3.46 -9.87
C LEU A 95 -22.59 -3.59 -8.43
N ALA A 96 -22.08 -4.55 -7.65
CA ALA A 96 -22.41 -4.66 -6.24
C ALA A 96 -21.95 -3.40 -5.47
N ARG A 97 -20.75 -2.90 -5.76
CA ARG A 97 -20.21 -1.67 -5.14
C ARG A 97 -21.02 -0.42 -5.53
N VAL A 98 -21.53 -0.34 -6.75
CA VAL A 98 -22.47 0.74 -7.14
C VAL A 98 -23.67 0.81 -6.20
N LEU A 99 -24.30 -0.35 -5.93
CA LEU A 99 -25.47 -0.42 -5.06
C LEU A 99 -25.13 -0.05 -3.62
N LEU A 100 -24.00 -0.55 -3.12
CA LEU A 100 -23.58 -0.29 -1.73
C LEU A 100 -23.13 1.16 -1.52
N ALA A 101 -22.37 1.74 -2.45
CA ALA A 101 -21.99 3.16 -2.39
C ALA A 101 -23.19 4.08 -2.58
N GLY A 102 -24.13 3.72 -3.46
CA GLY A 102 -25.40 4.41 -3.60
C GLY A 102 -26.26 4.33 -2.34
N ALA A 103 -26.32 3.18 -1.68
CA ALA A 103 -26.96 3.01 -0.38
C ALA A 103 -26.29 3.89 0.69
N LEU A 104 -24.96 3.96 0.73
CA LEU A 104 -24.23 4.81 1.66
C LEU A 104 -24.45 6.30 1.39
N ALA A 105 -24.68 6.70 0.14
CA ALA A 105 -25.02 8.06 -0.21
C ALA A 105 -26.38 8.51 0.35
N VAL A 106 -27.31 7.57 0.59
CA VAL A 106 -28.68 7.83 1.09
C VAL A 106 -28.78 7.57 2.58
N TRP A 107 -28.17 6.48 3.08
CA TRP A 107 -28.30 6.00 4.46
C TRP A 107 -26.98 6.16 5.23
N HIS A 108 -26.57 7.38 5.45
CA HIS A 108 -25.31 7.70 6.14
C HIS A 108 -25.46 8.23 7.57
N ASP A 109 -26.70 8.34 8.09
CA ASP A 109 -26.96 8.92 9.41
C ASP A 109 -26.71 7.96 10.58
N SER A 110 -26.31 6.71 10.30
CA SER A 110 -26.12 5.66 11.28
C SER A 110 -24.74 5.00 11.14
N ALA A 111 -23.93 5.04 12.20
CA ALA A 111 -22.62 4.41 12.22
C ALA A 111 -22.66 2.89 11.94
N PRO A 112 -23.57 2.08 12.54
CA PRO A 112 -23.71 0.66 12.20
C PRO A 112 -24.00 0.41 10.72
N ILE A 113 -24.87 1.23 10.09
CA ILE A 113 -25.14 1.11 8.65
C ILE A 113 -23.90 1.48 7.84
N ALA A 114 -23.20 2.55 8.20
CA ALA A 114 -21.97 2.96 7.52
C ALA A 114 -20.90 1.88 7.60
N TYR A 115 -20.70 1.22 8.76
CA TYR A 115 -19.79 0.08 8.89
C TYR A 115 -20.20 -1.11 8.03
N ALA A 116 -21.49 -1.48 8.04
CA ALA A 116 -21.99 -2.61 7.26
C ALA A 116 -21.79 -2.38 5.75
N LEU A 117 -22.07 -1.16 5.27
CA LEU A 117 -21.89 -0.80 3.86
C LEU A 117 -20.40 -0.72 3.48
N ALA A 118 -19.54 -0.16 4.35
CA ALA A 118 -18.09 -0.17 4.15
C ALA A 118 -17.53 -1.59 4.09
N PHE A 119 -17.98 -2.48 4.97
CA PHE A 119 -17.63 -3.91 4.92
C PHE A 119 -18.04 -4.54 3.58
N GLY A 120 -19.27 -4.30 3.12
CA GLY A 120 -19.76 -4.79 1.85
C GLY A 120 -18.95 -4.27 0.64
N LEU A 121 -18.60 -2.98 0.64
CA LEU A 121 -17.75 -2.37 -0.39
C LEU A 121 -16.37 -3.01 -0.43
N SER A 122 -15.78 -3.28 0.73
CA SER A 122 -14.52 -4.00 0.83
C SER A 122 -14.64 -5.46 0.35
N CYS A 123 -15.75 -6.15 0.60
CA CYS A 123 -16.01 -7.47 0.01
C CYS A 123 -15.87 -7.42 -1.53
N GLY A 124 -16.49 -6.43 -2.18
CA GLY A 124 -16.35 -6.23 -3.63
C GLY A 124 -14.89 -6.03 -4.05
N GLN A 125 -14.13 -5.23 -3.30
CA GLN A 125 -12.70 -4.98 -3.58
C GLN A 125 -11.84 -6.23 -3.46
N VAL A 126 -12.14 -7.10 -2.50
CA VAL A 126 -11.41 -8.37 -2.28
C VAL A 126 -11.50 -9.31 -3.50
N PHE A 127 -12.59 -9.27 -4.26
CA PHE A 127 -12.73 -10.02 -5.52
C PHE A 127 -12.18 -9.26 -6.72
N PHE A 128 -12.38 -7.95 -6.78
CA PHE A 128 -11.94 -7.11 -7.89
C PHE A 128 -10.41 -7.08 -8.02
N SER A 129 -9.71 -6.88 -6.92
CA SER A 129 -8.26 -6.64 -6.91
C SER A 129 -7.45 -7.81 -7.48
N PRO A 130 -7.59 -9.07 -7.03
CA PRO A 130 -6.85 -10.19 -7.61
C PRO A 130 -7.25 -10.49 -9.06
N ALA A 131 -8.52 -10.28 -9.44
CA ALA A 131 -8.97 -10.42 -10.81
C ALA A 131 -8.25 -9.42 -11.74
N ALA A 132 -8.17 -8.15 -11.33
CA ALA A 132 -7.46 -7.12 -12.08
C ALA A 132 -5.95 -7.38 -12.17
N GLN A 133 -5.32 -7.82 -11.08
CA GLN A 133 -3.90 -8.15 -11.06
C GLN A 133 -3.56 -9.35 -11.93
N SER A 134 -4.38 -10.39 -11.92
CA SER A 134 -4.17 -11.58 -12.75
C SER A 134 -4.51 -11.36 -14.23
N LEU A 135 -5.35 -10.37 -14.53
CA LEU A 135 -5.71 -10.01 -15.91
C LEU A 135 -4.61 -9.20 -16.60
N LEU A 136 -3.94 -8.30 -15.89
CA LEU A 136 -2.95 -7.37 -16.46
C LEU A 136 -1.86 -8.06 -17.27
N PRO A 137 -1.17 -9.14 -16.80
CA PRO A 137 -0.14 -9.82 -17.59
C PRO A 137 -0.63 -10.45 -18.89
N SER A 138 -1.94 -10.70 -19.01
CA SER A 138 -2.52 -11.25 -20.24
C SER A 138 -2.89 -10.17 -21.28
N LEU A 139 -2.77 -8.89 -20.93
CA LEU A 139 -3.13 -7.75 -21.78
C LEU A 139 -1.94 -6.99 -22.35
N VAL A 140 -0.75 -7.20 -21.80
CA VAL A 140 0.50 -6.52 -22.19
C VAL A 140 1.63 -7.54 -22.30
N ASN A 141 2.70 -7.20 -23.03
CA ASN A 141 3.88 -8.05 -23.12
C ASN A 141 4.70 -8.01 -21.82
N ASP A 142 5.56 -9.00 -21.59
CA ASP A 142 6.36 -9.11 -20.37
C ASP A 142 7.30 -7.90 -20.15
N ASP A 143 7.88 -7.36 -21.22
CA ASP A 143 8.72 -6.15 -21.19
C ASP A 143 7.93 -4.86 -20.90
N GLU A 144 6.62 -4.86 -21.12
CA GLU A 144 5.70 -3.74 -20.87
C GLU A 144 5.10 -3.76 -19.45
N LEU A 145 5.18 -4.88 -18.71
CA LEU A 145 4.54 -5.06 -17.40
C LEU A 145 4.96 -4.01 -16.36
N VAL A 146 6.23 -3.64 -16.34
CA VAL A 146 6.75 -2.63 -15.41
C VAL A 146 6.13 -1.26 -15.70
N ALA A 147 6.06 -0.87 -16.98
CA ALA A 147 5.45 0.40 -17.39
C ALA A 147 3.94 0.41 -17.13
N ALA A 148 3.26 -0.71 -17.37
CA ALA A 148 1.83 -0.88 -17.13
C ALA A 148 1.48 -0.74 -15.64
N ASN A 149 2.21 -1.42 -14.75
CA ASN A 149 2.04 -1.29 -13.31
C ASN A 149 2.37 0.12 -12.81
N SER A 150 3.44 0.73 -13.33
CA SER A 150 3.83 2.11 -13.00
C SER A 150 2.74 3.11 -13.39
N GLY A 151 2.08 2.91 -14.53
CA GLY A 151 0.97 3.76 -14.97
C GLY A 151 -0.25 3.68 -14.03
N ILE A 152 -0.58 2.48 -13.54
CA ILE A 152 -1.63 2.27 -12.56
C ILE A 152 -1.27 2.90 -11.22
N TRP A 153 -0.04 2.69 -10.75
CA TRP A 153 0.47 3.28 -9.50
C TRP A 153 0.46 4.81 -9.55
N THR A 154 0.97 5.39 -10.63
CA THR A 154 0.99 6.85 -10.81
C THR A 154 -0.42 7.43 -10.76
N ALA A 155 -1.38 6.79 -11.41
CA ALA A 155 -2.78 7.22 -11.36
C ALA A 155 -3.34 7.18 -9.93
N ALA A 156 -3.05 6.12 -9.17
CA ALA A 156 -3.50 5.97 -7.78
C ALA A 156 -2.93 7.06 -6.87
N VAL A 157 -1.62 7.34 -6.97
CA VAL A 157 -0.96 8.40 -6.19
C VAL A 157 -1.50 9.78 -6.59
N THR A 158 -1.69 10.02 -7.88
CA THR A 158 -2.27 11.28 -8.38
C THR A 158 -3.69 11.48 -7.86
N ALA A 159 -4.51 10.42 -7.87
CA ALA A 159 -5.86 10.46 -7.29
C ALA A 159 -5.80 10.82 -5.79
N GLN A 160 -4.91 10.22 -5.02
CA GLN A 160 -4.76 10.53 -3.59
C GLN A 160 -4.42 12.01 -3.35
N ILE A 161 -3.50 12.58 -4.14
CA ILE A 161 -3.06 13.98 -4.01
C ILE A 161 -4.20 14.95 -4.34
N LEU A 162 -4.92 14.70 -5.44
CA LEU A 162 -5.89 15.64 -5.97
C LEU A 162 -7.29 15.45 -5.37
N ILE A 163 -7.71 14.22 -5.18
CA ILE A 163 -9.11 13.89 -4.83
C ILE A 163 -9.35 13.97 -3.33
N ALA A 164 -8.37 13.61 -2.48
CA ALA A 164 -8.58 13.62 -1.04
C ALA A 164 -8.95 15.03 -0.49
N PRO A 165 -8.28 16.13 -0.88
CA PRO A 165 -8.69 17.48 -0.47
C PRO A 165 -10.07 17.87 -1.01
N VAL A 166 -10.33 17.53 -2.28
CA VAL A 166 -11.63 17.86 -2.92
C VAL A 166 -12.77 17.10 -2.23
N ALA A 167 -12.57 15.81 -1.92
CA ALA A 167 -13.55 15.00 -1.20
C ALA A 167 -13.82 15.54 0.22
N ALA A 168 -12.76 15.94 0.94
CA ALA A 168 -12.93 16.54 2.27
C ALA A 168 -13.70 17.87 2.20
N LEU A 169 -13.38 18.74 1.24
CA LEU A 169 -14.12 19.99 1.04
C LEU A 169 -15.58 19.75 0.64
N LEU A 170 -15.82 18.79 -0.26
CA LEU A 170 -17.17 18.41 -0.66
C LEU A 170 -17.98 17.89 0.54
N ALA A 171 -17.38 16.98 1.33
CA ALA A 171 -18.03 16.40 2.49
C ALA A 171 -18.38 17.46 3.56
N VAL A 172 -17.51 18.45 3.79
CA VAL A 172 -17.70 19.49 4.80
C VAL A 172 -18.70 20.57 4.33
N ASN A 173 -18.65 21.01 3.05
CA ASN A 173 -19.43 22.15 2.58
C ASN A 173 -20.75 21.76 1.90
N VAL A 174 -20.85 20.58 1.30
CA VAL A 174 -22.04 20.13 0.55
C VAL A 174 -22.71 18.94 1.26
N GLY A 175 -21.94 18.15 1.98
CA GLY A 175 -22.39 16.97 2.70
C GLY A 175 -21.74 15.68 2.20
N VAL A 176 -21.86 14.64 3.00
CA VAL A 176 -21.22 13.34 2.75
C VAL A 176 -21.92 12.52 1.65
N GLY A 177 -23.24 12.65 1.51
CA GLY A 177 -24.03 11.93 0.51
C GLY A 177 -23.52 12.11 -0.92
N PRO A 178 -23.30 13.37 -1.41
CA PRO A 178 -22.74 13.63 -2.73
C PRO A 178 -21.37 13.00 -2.97
N ALA A 179 -20.51 12.97 -1.94
CA ALA A 179 -19.18 12.34 -2.06
C ALA A 179 -19.29 10.82 -2.23
N PHE A 180 -20.20 10.15 -1.53
CA PHE A 180 -20.49 8.72 -1.73
C PHE A 180 -21.17 8.45 -3.08
N ALA A 181 -22.02 9.35 -3.56
CA ALA A 181 -22.63 9.23 -4.89
C ALA A 181 -21.57 9.30 -6.00
N VAL A 182 -20.54 10.16 -5.86
CA VAL A 182 -19.41 10.20 -6.78
C VAL A 182 -18.72 8.84 -6.85
N ASN A 183 -18.55 8.14 -5.72
CA ASN A 183 -17.96 6.81 -5.72
C ASN A 183 -18.88 5.77 -6.40
N ALA A 184 -20.19 5.80 -6.16
CA ALA A 184 -21.13 4.93 -6.86
C ALA A 184 -21.05 5.12 -8.39
N VAL A 185 -20.99 6.36 -8.85
CA VAL A 185 -20.81 6.69 -10.28
C VAL A 185 -19.46 6.18 -10.80
N SER A 186 -18.37 6.29 -10.02
CA SER A 186 -17.06 5.79 -10.42
C SER A 186 -17.06 4.27 -10.66
N PHE A 187 -17.72 3.50 -9.80
CA PHE A 187 -17.88 2.05 -10.01
C PHE A 187 -18.74 1.71 -11.24
N ALA A 188 -19.79 2.51 -11.51
CA ALA A 188 -20.60 2.32 -12.71
C ALA A 188 -19.77 2.55 -13.99
N PHE A 189 -18.93 3.60 -14.00
CA PHE A 189 -18.00 3.84 -15.12
C PHE A 189 -16.96 2.73 -15.26
N SER A 190 -16.39 2.25 -14.15
CA SER A 190 -15.45 1.12 -14.14
C SER A 190 -16.08 -0.12 -14.75
N ALA A 191 -17.28 -0.50 -14.29
CA ALA A 191 -18.04 -1.63 -14.85
C ALA A 191 -18.33 -1.46 -16.34
N ALA A 192 -18.69 -0.25 -16.79
CA ALA A 192 -18.96 0.06 -18.20
C ALA A 192 -17.68 -0.06 -19.05
N ALA A 193 -16.54 0.45 -18.57
CA ALA A 193 -15.26 0.35 -19.26
C ALA A 193 -14.82 -1.12 -19.43
N LEU A 194 -15.07 -1.96 -18.42
CA LEU A 194 -14.70 -3.38 -18.43
C LEU A 194 -15.60 -4.24 -19.32
N ARG A 195 -16.89 -3.91 -19.51
CA ARG A 195 -17.84 -4.72 -20.32
C ARG A 195 -17.37 -4.99 -21.75
N GLY A 196 -16.59 -4.08 -22.32
CA GLY A 196 -16.05 -4.25 -23.68
C GLY A 196 -14.68 -4.94 -23.71
N LEU A 197 -14.14 -5.39 -22.59
CA LEU A 197 -12.85 -6.05 -22.50
C LEU A 197 -13.01 -7.55 -22.79
N ARG A 198 -12.34 -8.03 -23.85
CA ARG A 198 -12.27 -9.46 -24.16
C ARG A 198 -11.13 -10.07 -23.36
N GLU A 199 -11.45 -11.06 -22.51
CA GLU A 199 -10.46 -11.79 -21.76
C GLU A 199 -9.74 -12.80 -22.67
N PRO A 200 -8.39 -12.79 -22.72
CA PRO A 200 -7.64 -13.83 -23.42
C PRO A 200 -7.86 -15.20 -22.78
N ALA A 201 -7.83 -16.27 -23.59
CA ALA A 201 -7.97 -17.63 -23.10
C ALA A 201 -6.85 -17.96 -22.09
N ARG A 202 -7.20 -18.66 -21.01
CA ARG A 202 -6.22 -19.12 -20.01
C ARG A 202 -5.38 -20.25 -20.57
N THR A 203 -4.07 -20.13 -20.47
CA THR A 203 -3.11 -21.10 -20.97
C THR A 203 -2.64 -22.13 -19.94
N GLN A 204 -2.90 -21.91 -18.63
CA GLN A 204 -2.46 -22.84 -17.60
C GLN A 204 -3.48 -23.00 -16.47
N PRO A 205 -3.69 -24.24 -15.92
CA PRO A 205 -4.42 -24.46 -14.69
C PRO A 205 -3.60 -23.94 -13.52
N VAL A 206 -4.22 -23.14 -12.65
CA VAL A 206 -3.58 -22.64 -11.42
C VAL A 206 -3.73 -23.70 -10.34
N HIS A 207 -2.61 -24.18 -9.80
CA HIS A 207 -2.60 -25.04 -8.61
C HIS A 207 -3.02 -24.23 -7.38
N VAL A 208 -4.20 -24.52 -6.87
CA VAL A 208 -4.73 -23.90 -5.63
C VAL A 208 -4.06 -24.53 -4.44
N THR A 209 -3.09 -23.84 -3.86
CA THR A 209 -2.51 -24.20 -2.56
C THR A 209 -3.09 -23.27 -1.48
N SER A 210 -3.25 -23.78 -0.26
CA SER A 210 -3.84 -23.01 0.83
C SER A 210 -3.02 -21.76 1.15
N PRO A 211 -3.59 -20.52 1.09
CA PRO A 211 -2.88 -19.29 1.42
C PRO A 211 -2.28 -19.29 2.82
N PHE A 212 -2.95 -19.94 3.79
CA PHE A 212 -2.43 -20.07 5.17
C PHE A 212 -1.20 -20.97 5.26
N ALA A 213 -1.15 -22.06 4.46
CA ALA A 213 0.03 -22.92 4.38
C ALA A 213 1.21 -22.14 3.81
N HIS A 214 1.02 -21.38 2.74
CA HIS A 214 2.04 -20.54 2.14
C HIS A 214 2.53 -19.44 3.09
N ALA A 215 1.64 -18.77 3.83
CA ALA A 215 2.02 -17.77 4.80
C ALA A 215 2.85 -18.37 5.96
N ARG A 216 2.47 -19.57 6.45
CA ARG A 216 3.23 -20.27 7.50
C ARG A 216 4.62 -20.71 7.02
N GLU A 217 4.72 -21.23 5.81
CA GLU A 217 6.00 -21.59 5.19
C GLU A 217 6.86 -20.34 4.95
N GLY A 218 6.23 -19.24 4.53
CA GLY A 218 6.87 -17.94 4.41
C GLY A 218 7.44 -17.44 5.73
N LEU A 219 6.67 -17.50 6.82
CA LEU A 219 7.14 -17.13 8.16
C LEU A 219 8.29 -18.03 8.63
N ALA A 220 8.24 -19.32 8.34
CA ALA A 220 9.35 -20.23 8.65
C ALA A 220 10.63 -19.87 7.87
N ALA A 221 10.51 -19.53 6.58
CA ALA A 221 11.63 -19.07 5.77
C ALA A 221 12.23 -17.75 6.27
N LEU A 222 11.37 -16.82 6.76
CA LEU A 222 11.82 -15.58 7.37
C LEU A 222 12.56 -15.83 8.69
N ALA A 223 12.13 -16.82 9.46
CA ALA A 223 12.76 -17.18 10.74
C ALA A 223 14.15 -17.81 10.57
N ALA A 224 14.48 -18.30 9.39
CA ALA A 224 15.76 -19.00 9.13
C ALA A 224 16.97 -18.05 9.07
N GLN A 225 16.77 -16.76 8.77
CA GLN A 225 17.86 -15.80 8.61
C GLN A 225 17.72 -14.61 9.59
N PRO A 226 18.79 -14.24 10.36
CA PRO A 226 18.71 -13.17 11.35
C PRO A 226 18.24 -11.82 10.76
N LEU A 227 18.71 -11.45 9.56
CA LEU A 227 18.30 -10.23 8.87
C LEU A 227 16.81 -10.25 8.50
N LEU A 228 16.29 -11.37 8.00
CA LEU A 228 14.88 -11.51 7.63
C LEU A 228 13.98 -11.51 8.88
N LYS A 229 14.45 -12.10 10.00
CA LYS A 229 13.79 -11.97 11.31
C LYS A 229 13.68 -10.52 11.76
N ALA A 230 14.76 -9.74 11.65
CA ALA A 230 14.76 -8.34 12.01
C ALA A 230 13.83 -7.51 11.11
N LEU A 231 13.79 -7.81 9.81
CA LEU A 231 12.83 -7.23 8.87
C LEU A 231 11.38 -7.57 9.25
N ALA A 232 11.12 -8.82 9.63
CA ALA A 232 9.78 -9.28 10.04
C ALA A 232 9.33 -8.56 11.33
N ALA A 233 10.20 -8.47 12.32
CA ALA A 233 9.95 -7.71 13.55
C ALA A 233 9.73 -6.22 13.25
N GLY A 234 10.58 -5.62 12.42
CA GLY A 234 10.44 -4.21 11.99
C GLY A 234 9.14 -3.95 11.26
N GLN A 235 8.72 -4.85 10.36
CA GLN A 235 7.47 -4.75 9.63
C GLN A 235 6.24 -4.85 10.55
N PHE A 236 6.28 -5.75 11.53
CA PHE A 236 5.22 -5.89 12.52
C PHE A 236 5.11 -4.65 13.43
N LEU A 237 6.24 -4.13 13.94
CA LEU A 237 6.28 -2.90 14.74
C LEU A 237 5.80 -1.69 13.92
N ALA A 238 6.19 -1.61 12.64
CA ALA A 238 5.73 -0.57 11.74
C ALA A 238 4.21 -0.66 11.48
N ALA A 239 3.67 -1.87 11.39
CA ALA A 239 2.23 -2.08 11.27
C ALA A 239 1.47 -1.69 12.54
N LEU A 240 2.04 -2.01 13.73
CA LEU A 240 1.52 -1.58 15.03
C LEU A 240 1.50 -0.05 15.18
N SER A 241 2.44 0.67 14.57
CA SER A 241 2.38 2.13 14.50
C SER A 241 1.35 2.60 13.48
N ALA A 242 1.51 2.17 12.22
CA ALA A 242 0.81 2.73 11.07
C ALA A 242 -0.71 2.51 11.10
N GLY A 243 -1.20 1.45 11.76
CA GLY A 243 -2.63 1.17 11.83
C GLY A 243 -3.41 2.32 12.43
N ALA A 244 -3.13 2.65 13.69
CA ALA A 244 -3.81 3.71 14.43
C ALA A 244 -3.43 5.11 13.93
N THR A 245 -2.14 5.39 13.70
CA THR A 245 -1.71 6.74 13.28
C THR A 245 -2.33 7.16 11.94
N SER A 246 -2.49 6.21 11.00
CA SER A 246 -3.14 6.48 9.72
C SER A 246 -4.66 6.65 9.86
N ALA A 247 -5.33 5.75 10.61
CA ALA A 247 -6.77 5.81 10.79
C ALA A 247 -7.21 7.05 11.57
N LEU A 248 -6.46 7.39 12.62
CA LEU A 248 -6.80 8.49 13.52
C LEU A 248 -6.25 9.85 13.07
N LEU A 249 -5.66 9.93 11.86
CA LEU A 249 -5.22 11.19 11.27
C LEU A 249 -6.38 12.20 11.13
N VAL A 250 -7.60 11.71 10.88
CA VAL A 250 -8.80 12.54 10.83
C VAL A 250 -9.14 13.15 12.20
N VAL A 251 -8.92 12.41 13.29
CA VAL A 251 -9.08 12.91 14.67
C VAL A 251 -8.05 13.98 14.97
N LEU A 252 -6.78 13.76 14.61
CA LEU A 252 -5.72 14.77 14.74
C LEU A 252 -6.06 16.04 13.95
N ALA A 253 -6.55 15.90 12.72
CA ALA A 253 -6.96 17.04 11.88
C ALA A 253 -8.10 17.83 12.53
N ARG A 254 -9.15 17.15 13.01
CA ARG A 254 -10.31 17.76 13.66
C ARG A 254 -9.93 18.50 14.92
N ASP A 255 -9.17 17.87 15.80
CA ASP A 255 -8.96 18.35 17.18
C ASP A 255 -7.84 19.39 17.28
N ARG A 256 -6.88 19.40 16.31
CA ARG A 256 -5.65 20.20 16.44
C ARG A 256 -5.21 21.00 15.24
N LEU A 257 -5.71 20.68 14.04
CA LEU A 257 -5.16 21.22 12.79
C LEU A 257 -6.18 21.97 11.93
N GLY A 258 -7.19 22.55 12.54
CA GLY A 258 -8.14 23.43 11.86
C GLY A 258 -9.38 22.76 11.29
N GLY A 259 -9.68 21.52 11.73
CA GLY A 259 -10.96 20.88 11.39
C GLY A 259 -10.88 19.82 10.29
N GLY A 260 -12.05 19.28 9.93
CA GLY A 260 -12.16 18.16 9.01
C GLY A 260 -11.65 18.40 7.58
N SER A 261 -11.74 19.65 7.09
CA SER A 261 -11.19 20.03 5.77
C SER A 261 -9.67 19.83 5.66
N SER A 262 -8.95 20.00 6.77
CA SER A 262 -7.50 19.79 6.84
C SER A 262 -7.11 18.32 6.59
N PHE A 263 -7.98 17.36 6.91
CA PHE A 263 -7.69 15.93 6.71
C PHE A 263 -7.36 15.58 5.27
N GLY A 264 -8.13 16.09 4.31
CA GLY A 264 -7.85 15.85 2.88
C GLY A 264 -6.47 16.39 2.44
N LEU A 265 -6.09 17.57 2.95
CA LEU A 265 -4.76 18.15 2.67
C LEU A 265 -3.63 17.30 3.28
N LEU A 266 -3.82 16.76 4.48
CA LEU A 266 -2.84 15.87 5.12
C LEU A 266 -2.67 14.57 4.33
N VAL A 267 -3.76 13.97 3.85
CA VAL A 267 -3.72 12.78 2.99
C VAL A 267 -3.03 13.09 1.65
N ALA A 268 -3.33 14.27 1.07
CA ALA A 268 -2.65 14.71 -0.16
C ALA A 268 -1.15 14.92 0.04
N ALA A 269 -0.73 15.46 1.20
CA ALA A 269 0.68 15.64 1.53
C ALA A 269 1.43 14.30 1.61
N ILE A 270 0.83 13.25 2.19
CA ILE A 270 1.38 11.89 2.17
C ILE A 270 1.56 11.41 0.72
N GLY A 271 0.54 11.58 -0.12
CA GLY A 271 0.60 11.19 -1.53
C GLY A 271 1.69 11.93 -2.31
N ALA A 272 1.80 13.24 -2.12
CA ALA A 272 2.84 14.07 -2.77
C ALA A 272 4.25 13.60 -2.38
N GLY A 273 4.48 13.33 -1.10
CA GLY A 273 5.75 12.77 -0.63
C GLY A 273 6.03 11.39 -1.24
N ALA A 274 5.02 10.52 -1.28
CA ALA A 274 5.14 9.17 -1.84
C ALA A 274 5.48 9.18 -3.35
N ALA A 275 4.98 10.15 -4.10
CA ALA A 275 5.31 10.33 -5.52
C ALA A 275 6.78 10.71 -5.74
N LEU A 276 7.38 11.48 -4.83
CA LEU A 276 8.76 11.92 -4.93
C LEU A 276 9.79 10.85 -4.55
N GLY A 277 9.41 9.87 -3.72
CA GLY A 277 10.32 8.85 -3.19
C GLY A 277 11.10 8.08 -4.25
N PRO A 278 10.44 7.39 -5.20
CA PRO A 278 11.11 6.64 -6.25
C PRO A 278 12.00 7.52 -7.15
N LEU A 279 11.60 8.77 -7.40
CA LEU A 279 12.35 9.72 -8.21
C LEU A 279 13.68 10.11 -7.55
N LEU A 280 13.66 10.37 -6.25
CA LEU A 280 14.86 10.70 -5.48
C LEU A 280 15.76 9.46 -5.31
N LEU A 281 15.14 8.29 -5.10
CA LEU A 281 15.87 7.03 -4.98
C LEU A 281 16.66 6.71 -6.25
N SER A 282 16.04 6.86 -7.43
CA SER A 282 16.69 6.57 -8.71
C SER A 282 17.86 7.49 -9.05
N ARG A 283 17.87 8.72 -8.50
CA ARG A 283 18.91 9.72 -8.80
C ARG A 283 20.08 9.71 -7.83
N ARG A 284 19.90 9.24 -6.60
CA ARG A 284 20.87 9.44 -5.51
C ARG A 284 21.42 8.16 -4.91
N LEU A 285 20.83 6.99 -5.16
CA LEU A 285 21.23 5.74 -4.53
C LEU A 285 22.05 4.86 -5.48
N THR A 286 23.29 4.61 -5.05
CA THR A 286 24.19 3.65 -5.71
C THR A 286 23.85 2.20 -5.38
N ASP A 287 23.29 1.92 -4.19
CA ASP A 287 22.87 0.58 -3.78
C ASP A 287 21.64 0.65 -2.83
N PRO A 288 20.41 0.37 -3.34
CA PRO A 288 19.20 0.39 -2.54
C PRO A 288 19.12 -0.76 -1.52
N ARG A 289 20.04 -1.72 -1.55
CA ARG A 289 20.06 -2.89 -0.66
C ARG A 289 20.79 -2.63 0.66
N ARG A 290 21.41 -1.47 0.83
CA ARG A 290 22.08 -1.11 2.09
C ARG A 290 21.07 -1.06 3.23
N PRO A 291 21.39 -1.64 4.41
CA PRO A 291 20.49 -1.66 5.56
C PRO A 291 19.97 -0.28 5.98
N LEU A 292 20.77 0.77 5.78
CA LEU A 292 20.38 2.16 6.07
C LEU A 292 19.11 2.57 5.28
N PHE A 293 19.00 2.16 4.01
CA PHE A 293 17.87 2.53 3.15
C PHE A 293 16.63 1.66 3.42
N VAL A 294 16.78 0.56 4.14
CA VAL A 294 15.68 -0.32 4.56
C VAL A 294 15.15 0.11 5.93
N PHE A 295 16.03 0.36 6.90
CA PHE A 295 15.65 0.70 8.28
C PHE A 295 15.59 2.21 8.55
N GLY A 296 16.31 3.03 7.80
CA GLY A 296 16.22 4.50 7.85
C GLY A 296 14.81 5.05 7.67
N PRO A 297 14.02 4.54 6.71
CA PRO A 297 12.61 4.91 6.56
C PRO A 297 11.76 4.73 7.82
N TYR A 298 11.99 3.70 8.62
CA TYR A 298 11.30 3.55 9.90
C TYR A 298 11.68 4.66 10.89
N ALA A 299 12.98 5.01 10.98
CA ALA A 299 13.43 6.08 11.85
C ALA A 299 12.81 7.44 11.46
N VAL A 300 12.83 7.77 10.17
CA VAL A 300 12.24 9.02 9.66
C VAL A 300 10.74 9.07 9.97
N ARG A 301 10.00 8.01 9.71
CA ARG A 301 8.56 7.92 10.02
C ARG A 301 8.30 8.02 11.51
N GLY A 302 9.15 7.40 12.35
CA GLY A 302 9.06 7.50 13.80
C GLY A 302 9.23 8.94 14.30
N VAL A 303 10.21 9.68 13.77
CA VAL A 303 10.38 11.11 14.05
C VAL A 303 9.17 11.92 13.60
N VAL A 304 8.62 11.62 12.42
CA VAL A 304 7.40 12.28 11.92
C VAL A 304 6.23 12.07 12.88
N ASP A 305 6.00 10.83 13.34
CA ASP A 305 4.92 10.55 14.31
C ASP A 305 5.13 11.33 15.62
N LEU A 306 6.37 11.44 16.13
CA LEU A 306 6.67 12.28 17.30
C LEU A 306 6.41 13.78 17.04
N VAL A 307 6.73 14.29 15.85
CA VAL A 307 6.39 15.67 15.44
C VAL A 307 4.89 15.85 15.41
N LEU A 308 4.13 14.92 14.84
CA LEU A 308 2.65 14.97 14.78
C LEU A 308 2.01 14.94 16.18
N ALA A 309 2.61 14.22 17.13
CA ALA A 309 2.14 14.22 18.52
C ALA A 309 2.08 15.61 19.15
N VAL A 310 2.98 16.51 18.75
CA VAL A 310 3.08 17.87 19.30
C VAL A 310 2.66 18.96 18.32
N ALA A 311 2.39 18.61 17.06
CA ALA A 311 2.01 19.56 16.03
C ALA A 311 0.69 20.27 16.35
N THR A 312 0.68 21.59 16.17
CA THR A 312 -0.48 22.48 16.36
C THR A 312 -0.75 23.32 15.10
N SER A 313 0.11 23.24 14.09
CA SER A 313 -0.04 23.96 12.83
C SER A 313 -0.19 23.01 11.65
N LEU A 314 -1.12 23.31 10.75
CA LEU A 314 -1.37 22.53 9.54
C LEU A 314 -0.15 22.47 8.60
N PRO A 315 0.59 23.57 8.33
CA PRO A 315 1.76 23.50 7.47
C PRO A 315 2.86 22.59 7.99
N LEU A 316 3.11 22.60 9.32
CA LEU A 316 4.08 21.70 9.96
C LEU A 316 3.66 20.24 9.80
N ALA A 317 2.40 19.93 10.10
CA ALA A 317 1.87 18.57 9.97
C ALA A 317 1.88 18.09 8.51
N ALA A 318 1.51 18.93 7.56
CA ALA A 318 1.53 18.61 6.14
C ALA A 318 2.97 18.36 5.63
N GLY A 319 3.93 19.21 6.00
CA GLY A 319 5.34 19.02 5.68
C GLY A 319 5.91 17.72 6.27
N ALA A 320 5.60 17.42 7.54
CA ALA A 320 5.99 16.17 8.20
C ALA A 320 5.37 14.95 7.49
N LEU A 321 4.10 15.01 7.11
CA LEU A 321 3.43 13.92 6.39
C LEU A 321 3.92 13.76 4.94
N ALA A 322 4.37 14.81 4.28
CA ALA A 322 5.06 14.68 2.98
C ALA A 322 6.38 13.90 3.16
N VAL A 323 7.15 14.19 4.20
CA VAL A 323 8.35 13.41 4.55
C VAL A 323 8.00 11.95 4.91
N TYR A 324 6.89 11.72 5.60
CA TYR A 324 6.36 10.38 5.89
C TYR A 324 6.06 9.61 4.61
N GLY A 325 5.35 10.23 3.65
CA GLY A 325 5.02 9.62 2.37
C GLY A 325 6.27 9.28 1.55
N LEU A 326 7.21 10.21 1.46
CA LEU A 326 8.52 10.02 0.82
C LEU A 326 9.26 8.82 1.41
N SER A 327 9.30 8.75 2.73
CA SER A 327 9.98 7.70 3.47
C SER A 327 9.29 6.35 3.29
N THR A 328 7.97 6.31 3.28
CA THR A 328 7.18 5.09 3.09
C THR A 328 7.41 4.50 1.70
N SER A 329 7.33 5.29 0.65
CA SER A 329 7.53 4.81 -0.73
C SER A 329 8.96 4.34 -0.96
N THR A 330 9.95 5.06 -0.44
CA THR A 330 11.36 4.68 -0.48
C THR A 330 11.57 3.35 0.26
N GLY A 331 11.03 3.22 1.48
CA GLY A 331 11.12 2.01 2.29
C GLY A 331 10.51 0.79 1.61
N ASN A 332 9.36 0.94 0.95
CA ASN A 332 8.72 -0.16 0.23
C ASN A 332 9.58 -0.68 -0.95
N VAL A 333 10.19 0.23 -1.71
CA VAL A 333 11.08 -0.15 -2.83
C VAL A 333 12.33 -0.87 -2.32
N THR A 334 12.97 -0.35 -1.29
CA THR A 334 14.20 -0.93 -0.74
C THR A 334 13.94 -2.25 -0.03
N PHE A 335 12.83 -2.36 0.70
CA PHE A 335 12.37 -3.60 1.32
C PHE A 335 12.14 -4.71 0.29
N ALA A 336 11.37 -4.42 -0.76
CA ALA A 336 11.12 -5.39 -1.84
C ALA A 336 12.44 -5.82 -2.52
N SER A 337 13.33 -4.87 -2.80
CA SER A 337 14.64 -5.15 -3.42
C SER A 337 15.53 -6.03 -2.55
N LEU A 338 15.50 -5.82 -1.22
CA LEU A 338 16.28 -6.63 -0.28
C LEU A 338 15.75 -8.06 -0.21
N ILE A 339 14.44 -8.25 -0.12
CA ILE A 339 13.83 -9.60 -0.13
C ILE A 339 14.17 -10.32 -1.44
N GLN A 340 14.00 -9.66 -2.58
CA GLN A 340 14.31 -10.25 -3.89
C GLN A 340 15.79 -10.65 -4.04
N SER A 341 16.71 -9.99 -3.35
CA SER A 341 18.13 -10.29 -3.39
C SER A 341 18.57 -11.38 -2.40
N ARG A 342 17.84 -11.57 -1.29
CA ARG A 342 18.23 -12.46 -0.20
C ARG A 342 17.41 -13.75 -0.15
N VAL A 343 16.23 -13.77 -0.75
CA VAL A 343 15.34 -14.93 -0.73
C VAL A 343 15.41 -15.64 -2.08
N PRO A 344 15.62 -16.97 -2.13
CA PRO A 344 15.55 -17.78 -3.35
C PRO A 344 14.25 -17.55 -4.12
N GLN A 345 14.29 -17.65 -5.44
CA GLN A 345 13.19 -17.27 -6.32
C GLN A 345 11.90 -18.05 -6.04
N ASP A 346 12.01 -19.34 -5.73
CA ASP A 346 10.91 -20.26 -5.39
C ASP A 346 10.24 -19.94 -4.04
N LEU A 347 10.95 -19.26 -3.12
CA LEU A 347 10.45 -18.89 -1.79
C LEU A 347 9.99 -17.42 -1.70
N ARG A 348 10.27 -16.57 -2.70
CA ARG A 348 9.94 -15.12 -2.64
C ARG A 348 8.47 -14.86 -2.41
N GLY A 349 7.59 -15.56 -3.15
CA GLY A 349 6.14 -15.42 -2.99
C GLY A 349 5.68 -15.74 -1.57
N ARG A 350 6.21 -16.82 -0.99
CA ARG A 350 5.91 -17.25 0.40
C ARG A 350 6.43 -16.24 1.42
N ALA A 351 7.63 -15.69 1.20
CA ALA A 351 8.19 -14.65 2.06
C ALA A 351 7.32 -13.37 2.05
N PHE A 352 6.91 -12.89 0.88
CA PHE A 352 6.01 -11.74 0.79
C PHE A 352 4.66 -12.00 1.46
N ALA A 353 4.09 -13.20 1.31
CA ALA A 353 2.85 -13.58 1.99
C ALA A 353 3.01 -13.58 3.53
N GLY A 354 4.16 -14.06 4.04
CA GLY A 354 4.47 -14.01 5.46
C GLY A 354 4.59 -12.58 5.99
N PHE A 355 5.26 -11.69 5.24
CA PHE A 355 5.34 -10.27 5.59
C PHE A 355 3.99 -9.58 5.56
N ASP A 356 3.14 -9.86 4.58
CA ASP A 356 1.81 -9.29 4.50
C ASP A 356 0.93 -9.74 5.68
N MET A 357 1.01 -11.01 6.06
CA MET A 357 0.32 -11.52 7.23
C MET A 357 0.75 -10.81 8.53
N LEU A 358 2.06 -10.58 8.72
CA LEU A 358 2.58 -9.81 9.85
C LEU A 358 2.09 -8.37 9.83
N TRP A 359 2.10 -7.73 8.66
CA TRP A 359 1.61 -6.37 8.47
C TRP A 359 0.13 -6.25 8.82
N GLN A 360 -0.73 -7.11 8.28
CA GLN A 360 -2.17 -7.08 8.55
C GLN A 360 -2.50 -7.38 10.01
N SER A 361 -1.79 -8.34 10.62
CA SER A 361 -1.97 -8.66 12.05
C SER A 361 -1.56 -7.48 12.95
N GLY A 362 -0.41 -6.87 12.70
CA GLY A 362 0.04 -5.69 13.45
C GLY A 362 -0.91 -4.50 13.27
N ARG A 363 -1.37 -4.28 12.04
CA ARG A 363 -2.34 -3.21 11.73
C ARG A 363 -3.67 -3.41 12.45
N LEU A 364 -4.18 -4.63 12.49
CA LEU A 364 -5.43 -4.97 13.19
C LEU A 364 -5.32 -4.69 14.70
N LEU A 365 -4.24 -5.16 15.34
CA LEU A 365 -3.97 -4.89 16.75
C LEU A 365 -3.82 -3.39 17.04
N SER A 366 -3.15 -2.68 16.13
CA SER A 366 -2.96 -1.22 16.20
C SER A 366 -4.27 -0.46 16.14
N LEU A 367 -5.18 -0.84 15.26
CA LEU A 367 -6.49 -0.17 15.11
C LEU A 367 -7.34 -0.30 16.37
N LEU A 368 -7.39 -1.51 16.95
CA LEU A 368 -8.13 -1.76 18.19
C LEU A 368 -7.50 -1.05 19.38
N GLY A 369 -6.21 -1.27 19.61
CA GLY A 369 -5.49 -0.69 20.73
C GLY A 369 -5.34 0.83 20.63
N GLY A 370 -5.09 1.34 19.44
CA GLY A 370 -4.91 2.77 19.19
C GLY A 370 -6.20 3.57 19.30
N GLY A 371 -7.35 3.00 18.85
CA GLY A 371 -8.64 3.61 19.06
C GLY A 371 -8.98 3.77 20.54
N LEU A 372 -8.82 2.69 21.32
CA LEU A 372 -9.00 2.71 22.77
C LEU A 372 -8.03 3.68 23.46
N LEU A 373 -6.76 3.71 23.04
CA LEU A 373 -5.76 4.63 23.60
C LEU A 373 -6.11 6.08 23.29
N ALA A 374 -6.61 6.36 22.08
CA ALA A 374 -7.03 7.71 21.71
C ALA A 374 -8.21 8.20 22.58
N ASP A 375 -9.17 7.33 22.86
CA ASP A 375 -10.33 7.66 23.66
C ASP A 375 -9.99 7.79 25.15
N ALA A 376 -9.06 6.98 25.69
CA ALA A 376 -8.67 6.98 27.10
C ALA A 376 -7.67 8.08 27.45
N VAL A 377 -6.66 8.33 26.62
CA VAL A 377 -5.50 9.20 26.93
C VAL A 377 -5.37 10.36 25.93
N GLY A 378 -6.02 10.24 24.78
CA GLY A 378 -6.02 11.24 23.72
C GLY A 378 -5.08 10.89 22.56
N ILE A 379 -5.29 11.57 21.44
CA ILE A 379 -4.61 11.31 20.14
C ILE A 379 -3.07 11.47 20.22
N ARG A 380 -2.58 12.31 21.12
CA ARG A 380 -1.12 12.48 21.34
C ARG A 380 -0.43 11.18 21.71
N ALA A 381 -1.01 10.40 22.63
CA ALA A 381 -0.44 9.15 23.10
C ALA A 381 -0.30 8.14 21.96
N VAL A 382 -1.24 8.12 21.00
CA VAL A 382 -1.19 7.25 19.83
C VAL A 382 0.02 7.57 18.96
N TYR A 383 0.24 8.85 18.64
CA TYR A 383 1.39 9.28 17.83
C TYR A 383 2.72 9.13 18.56
N LEU A 384 2.78 9.37 19.88
CA LEU A 384 3.98 9.12 20.69
C LEU A 384 4.34 7.63 20.68
N LEU A 385 3.38 6.75 20.96
CA LEU A 385 3.59 5.31 20.93
C LEU A 385 3.97 4.83 19.52
N GLY A 386 3.29 5.31 18.50
CA GLY A 386 3.59 5.01 17.09
C GLY A 386 5.01 5.38 16.70
N GLY A 387 5.44 6.58 17.08
CA GLY A 387 6.80 7.06 16.86
C GLY A 387 7.86 6.20 17.57
N LEU A 388 7.63 5.83 18.83
CA LEU A 388 8.52 4.96 19.60
C LEU A 388 8.62 3.54 19.00
N LEU A 389 7.50 2.96 18.54
CA LEU A 389 7.49 1.66 17.88
C LEU A 389 8.34 1.67 16.59
N LEU A 390 8.21 2.73 15.78
CA LEU A 390 8.99 2.88 14.54
C LEU A 390 10.48 3.12 14.81
N LEU A 391 10.83 3.92 15.81
CA LEU A 391 12.22 4.10 16.23
C LEU A 391 12.82 2.80 16.74
N THR A 392 12.06 2.00 17.51
CA THR A 392 12.47 0.67 17.96
C THR A 392 12.69 -0.27 16.77
N ALA A 393 11.78 -0.26 15.78
CA ALA A 393 11.94 -1.04 14.55
C ALA A 393 13.23 -0.67 13.80
N ALA A 394 13.52 0.62 13.69
CA ALA A 394 14.75 1.12 13.05
C ALA A 394 16.01 0.68 13.82
N ALA A 395 16.00 0.78 15.15
CA ALA A 395 17.13 0.41 16.01
C ALA A 395 17.42 -1.10 15.92
N VAL A 396 16.39 -1.94 16.15
CA VAL A 396 16.51 -3.40 16.10
C VAL A 396 17.00 -3.86 14.73
N GLY A 397 16.42 -3.32 13.67
CA GLY A 397 16.80 -3.66 12.29
C GLY A 397 18.23 -3.25 11.95
N SER A 398 18.64 -2.04 12.36
CA SER A 398 19.99 -1.55 12.12
C SER A 398 21.05 -2.34 12.88
N LEU A 399 20.76 -2.74 14.12
CA LEU A 399 21.66 -3.59 14.94
C LEU A 399 21.80 -4.99 14.32
N ALA A 400 20.69 -5.62 13.93
CA ALA A 400 20.72 -6.93 13.27
C ALA A 400 21.50 -6.89 11.94
N ALA A 401 21.34 -5.82 11.16
CA ALA A 401 22.06 -5.65 9.91
C ALA A 401 23.58 -5.49 10.10
N ARG A 402 24.00 -4.81 11.17
CA ARG A 402 25.42 -4.70 11.52
C ARG A 402 26.00 -6.03 11.96
N ALA A 403 25.27 -6.84 12.73
CA ALA A 403 25.69 -8.14 13.20
C ALA A 403 25.84 -9.17 12.07
N THR A 404 25.17 -8.96 10.92
CA THR A 404 25.24 -9.85 9.75
C THR A 404 26.17 -9.34 8.63
N ALA A 405 26.79 -8.16 8.82
CA ALA A 405 27.80 -7.67 7.88
C ALA A 405 29.07 -8.53 7.97
N PRO A 406 29.66 -8.97 6.82
CA PRO A 406 30.92 -9.69 6.86
C PRO A 406 31.98 -8.81 7.54
N SER A 407 32.68 -9.37 8.52
CA SER A 407 33.82 -8.71 9.15
C SER A 407 34.89 -8.40 8.09
N ASN A 408 35.26 -7.14 7.99
CA ASN A 408 36.26 -6.64 7.03
C ASN A 408 37.70 -7.10 7.34
N ASP A 409 37.87 -8.12 8.21
CA ASP A 409 39.15 -8.56 8.77
C ASP A 409 39.85 -9.66 7.92
N GLN A 410 39.42 -9.92 6.68
CA GLN A 410 40.11 -10.85 5.79
C GLN A 410 40.92 -10.19 4.63
N THR A 411 41.47 -9.00 4.89
CA THR A 411 42.63 -8.54 4.11
C THR A 411 43.89 -8.82 4.91
N GLY A 412 44.18 -10.11 5.08
CA GLY A 412 45.53 -10.54 5.43
C GLY A 412 46.46 -10.19 4.28
N PRO A 413 47.73 -9.81 4.54
CA PRO A 413 48.66 -9.41 3.51
C PRO A 413 48.91 -10.62 2.60
N THR A 414 48.66 -10.44 1.30
CA THR A 414 49.11 -11.38 0.28
C THR A 414 50.63 -11.58 0.40
N ALA A 415 50.99 -12.74 0.89
CA ALA A 415 52.41 -13.18 0.89
C ALA A 415 52.91 -13.16 -0.57
N THR A 416 53.77 -12.23 -0.83
CA THR A 416 54.66 -12.25 -2.01
C THR A 416 55.52 -13.50 -1.94
N SER A 417 55.13 -14.57 -2.63
CA SER A 417 56.03 -15.68 -2.92
C SER A 417 56.94 -15.30 -4.07
N GLY A 418 58.18 -15.11 -3.69
CA GLY A 418 59.26 -14.78 -4.56
C GLY A 418 59.48 -15.74 -5.70
N GLY A 419 60.13 -15.22 -6.74
CA GLY A 419 60.50 -15.91 -7.94
C GLY A 419 61.44 -17.09 -7.72
N VAL A 420 61.30 -18.06 -8.60
CA VAL A 420 62.38 -18.99 -8.94
C VAL A 420 62.57 -18.87 -10.43
N ILE A 421 63.69 -18.28 -10.78
CA ILE A 421 64.33 -18.34 -12.08
C ILE A 421 65.14 -19.64 -12.06
N HIS A 422 65.02 -20.49 -13.06
CA HIS A 422 66.12 -21.42 -13.53
C HIS A 422 65.80 -22.08 -14.89
N PRO A 423 66.85 -22.54 -15.60
CA PRO A 423 67.50 -21.84 -16.70
C PRO A 423 67.03 -22.37 -18.05
#